data_cc554c46b4b662a523e14839165e8248
#
_entry.id   cc554c46b4b662a523e14839165e8248
#
_cell.length_a   1.000
_cell.length_b   1.000
_cell.length_c   1.000
_cell.angle_alpha   90.00
_cell.angle_beta   90.00
_cell.angle_gamma   90.00
#
_symmetry.space_group_name_H-M   'P 1'
#
loop_
_entity.id
_entity.type
_entity.pdbx_description
1 polymer ?
#
loop_
_entity_poly.entity_id
_entity_poly.type
_entity_poly.pdbx_seq_one_letter_code
_entity_poly.pdbx_strand_id
1 'polypeptide(L)'
;DMVGVGDRSGLDIYGGTVLTDLFNQIAANSGEVLVAAEPFDPNNNSDNAPFFNAGVPAVMFQTMGPHDYYHTPDDTIDTIDPYELEQTGRVVGATAYELAMDETFEVTRPTGFIYRHAHDKD
;
A
#
# COMPACT_ATOMS: atom_id res chain seq x y z
N ASP A 1 6.25 -1.43 0.39
CA ASP A 1 7.15 -2.18 1.26
C ASP A 1 6.77 -3.65 1.24
N MET A 2 7.74 -4.57 1.41
CA MET A 2 7.51 -6.01 1.50
C MET A 2 6.70 -6.58 0.31
N VAL A 3 7.04 -6.20 -0.89
CA VAL A 3 6.45 -6.70 -2.14
C VAL A 3 7.44 -7.59 -2.89
N GLY A 4 6.99 -8.72 -3.36
CA GLY A 4 7.85 -9.68 -4.07
C GLY A 4 8.28 -10.91 -3.25
N VAL A 5 7.80 -11.05 -2.02
CA VAL A 5 7.93 -12.27 -1.21
C VAL A 5 6.55 -12.61 -0.66
N GLY A 6 6.08 -13.83 -0.87
CA GLY A 6 4.74 -14.22 -0.44
C GLY A 6 4.32 -15.57 -1.04
N ASP A 7 3.03 -15.79 -1.16
CA ASP A 7 2.44 -17.04 -1.65
C ASP A 7 1.52 -16.85 -2.87
N ARG A 8 1.59 -15.68 -3.50
CA ARG A 8 0.76 -15.29 -4.65
C ARG A 8 -0.74 -15.23 -4.37
N SER A 9 -1.15 -15.14 -3.12
CA SER A 9 -2.57 -15.08 -2.75
C SER A 9 -3.18 -13.68 -2.86
N GLY A 10 -2.35 -12.63 -2.86
CA GLY A 10 -2.82 -11.26 -3.02
C GLY A 10 -1.92 -10.20 -2.42
N LEU A 11 -2.50 -9.02 -2.27
CA LEU A 11 -1.88 -7.84 -1.65
C LEU A 11 -2.70 -7.37 -0.46
N ASP A 12 -2.05 -7.16 0.65
CA ASP A 12 -2.59 -6.39 1.76
C ASP A 12 -2.37 -4.90 1.50
N ILE A 13 -3.39 -4.09 1.79
CA ILE A 13 -3.35 -2.64 1.63
C ILE A 13 -3.60 -1.99 3.00
N TYR A 14 -2.64 -1.21 3.45
CA TYR A 14 -2.72 -0.49 4.71
C TYR A 14 -2.85 1.01 4.44
N GLY A 15 -3.90 1.67 4.92
CA GLY A 15 -3.98 3.12 4.82
C GLY A 15 -5.34 3.75 4.60
N GLY A 16 -6.42 3.01 4.47
CA GLY A 16 -7.77 3.57 4.38
C GLY A 16 -8.46 3.37 3.03
N THR A 17 -9.77 3.59 3.03
CA THR A 17 -10.70 3.10 2.00
C THR A 17 -10.58 3.78 0.64
N VAL A 18 -10.35 5.10 0.60
CA VAL A 18 -10.42 5.88 -0.66
C VAL A 18 -9.46 5.37 -1.73
N LEU A 19 -8.20 5.18 -1.39
CA LEU A 19 -7.19 4.67 -2.31
C LEU A 19 -7.33 3.17 -2.53
N THR A 20 -7.79 2.44 -1.52
CA THR A 20 -8.01 0.99 -1.60
C THR A 20 -9.12 0.66 -2.59
N ASP A 21 -10.22 1.41 -2.58
CA ASP A 21 -11.33 1.20 -3.52
C ASP A 21 -10.89 1.43 -4.98
N LEU A 22 -10.14 2.51 -5.23
CA LEU A 22 -9.57 2.77 -6.55
C LEU A 22 -8.63 1.64 -6.98
N PHE A 23 -7.78 1.18 -6.08
CA PHE A 23 -6.83 0.12 -6.32
C PHE A 23 -7.54 -1.21 -6.67
N ASN A 24 -8.56 -1.58 -5.91
CA ASN A 24 -9.38 -2.76 -6.16
C ASN A 24 -10.08 -2.69 -7.53
N GLN A 25 -10.59 -1.52 -7.91
CA GLN A 25 -11.23 -1.32 -9.19
C GLN A 25 -10.24 -1.51 -10.35
N ILE A 26 -9.03 -0.97 -10.23
CA ILE A 26 -7.98 -1.11 -11.24
C ILE A 26 -7.52 -2.56 -11.34
N ALA A 27 -7.27 -3.23 -10.21
CA ALA A 27 -6.88 -4.63 -10.18
C ALA A 27 -7.91 -5.52 -10.86
N ALA A 28 -9.21 -5.32 -10.56
CA ALA A 28 -10.30 -6.07 -11.19
C ALA A 28 -10.40 -5.84 -12.70
N ASN A 29 -10.10 -4.64 -13.18
CA ASN A 29 -10.17 -4.29 -14.60
C ASN A 29 -8.92 -4.69 -15.39
N SER A 30 -7.79 -4.86 -14.73
CA SER A 30 -6.52 -5.22 -15.39
C SER A 30 -6.43 -6.70 -15.73
N GLY A 31 -7.31 -7.54 -15.19
CA GLY A 31 -7.25 -8.99 -15.32
C GLY A 31 -6.07 -9.62 -14.56
N GLU A 32 -5.43 -8.86 -13.70
CA GLU A 32 -4.34 -9.34 -12.87
C GLU A 32 -4.87 -10.25 -11.76
N VAL A 33 -4.05 -11.23 -11.39
CA VAL A 33 -4.46 -12.29 -10.45
C VAL A 33 -4.38 -11.81 -9.00
N LEU A 34 -3.58 -10.78 -8.71
CA LEU A 34 -3.48 -10.23 -7.37
C LEU A 34 -4.77 -9.50 -7.02
N VAL A 35 -5.51 -10.05 -6.09
CA VAL A 35 -6.68 -9.43 -5.50
C VAL A 35 -6.20 -8.54 -4.37
N ALA A 36 -6.57 -7.27 -4.41
CA ALA A 36 -6.33 -6.40 -3.28
C ALA A 36 -7.21 -6.83 -2.11
N ALA A 37 -6.62 -6.93 -0.93
CA ALA A 37 -7.34 -7.28 0.27
C ALA A 37 -8.20 -6.14 0.79
N GLU A 38 -9.01 -6.46 1.80
CA GLU A 38 -9.70 -5.45 2.59
C GLU A 38 -8.70 -4.47 3.21
N PRO A 39 -9.07 -3.18 3.33
CA PRO A 39 -8.19 -2.19 3.92
C PRO A 39 -7.98 -2.48 5.41
N PHE A 40 -6.72 -2.56 5.80
CA PHE A 40 -6.36 -2.59 7.21
C PHE A 40 -6.18 -1.18 7.76
N ASP A 41 -6.28 -1.05 9.07
CA ASP A 41 -5.93 0.19 9.76
C ASP A 41 -4.49 0.61 9.40
N PRO A 42 -4.24 1.93 9.32
CA PRO A 42 -2.94 2.42 8.93
C PRO A 42 -1.84 1.84 9.82
N ASN A 43 -0.94 1.12 9.18
CA ASN A 43 0.26 0.64 9.83
C ASN A 43 1.22 1.82 10.01
N ASN A 44 1.56 2.15 11.25
CA ASN A 44 2.46 3.26 11.57
C ASN A 44 3.95 2.88 11.46
N ASN A 45 4.26 1.76 10.83
CA ASN A 45 5.61 1.19 10.79
C ASN A 45 6.29 1.32 9.42
N SER A 46 5.68 2.00 8.44
CA SER A 46 6.24 2.17 7.11
C SER A 46 6.13 3.61 6.62
N ASP A 47 6.71 3.90 5.47
CA ASP A 47 6.89 5.24 4.90
C ASP A 47 5.57 5.97 4.58
N ASN A 48 4.45 5.26 4.51
CA ASN A 48 3.11 5.87 4.39
C ASN A 48 2.67 6.60 5.67
N ALA A 49 3.16 6.19 6.83
CA ALA A 49 2.70 6.68 8.13
C ALA A 49 2.84 8.20 8.31
N PRO A 50 3.97 8.85 8.01
CA PRO A 50 4.08 10.31 8.15
C PRO A 50 3.08 11.07 7.27
N PHE A 51 2.81 10.60 6.06
CA PHE A 51 1.81 11.22 5.17
C PHE A 51 0.40 11.01 5.71
N PHE A 52 0.06 9.79 6.08
CA PHE A 52 -1.23 9.47 6.66
C PHE A 52 -1.49 10.30 7.93
N ASN A 53 -0.53 10.38 8.84
CA ASN A 53 -0.61 11.16 10.07
C ASN A 53 -0.73 12.67 9.81
N ALA A 54 -0.24 13.14 8.66
CA ALA A 54 -0.41 14.52 8.21
C ALA A 54 -1.78 14.77 7.52
N GLY A 55 -2.66 13.77 7.48
CA GLY A 55 -3.96 13.87 6.82
C GLY A 55 -3.88 13.79 5.30
N VAL A 56 -2.79 13.29 4.76
CA VAL A 56 -2.64 13.00 3.33
C VAL A 56 -2.96 11.52 3.12
N PRO A 57 -3.90 11.17 2.23
CA PRO A 57 -4.13 9.76 1.90
C PRO A 57 -2.85 9.10 1.43
N ALA A 58 -2.50 8.02 2.10
CA ALA A 58 -1.31 7.25 1.80
C ALA A 58 -1.55 5.78 2.12
N VAL A 59 -1.01 4.90 1.31
CA VAL A 59 -1.14 3.46 1.48
C VAL A 59 0.23 2.79 1.44
N MET A 60 0.32 1.67 2.13
CA MET A 60 1.40 0.71 2.00
C MET A 60 0.85 -0.57 1.39
N PHE A 61 1.61 -1.18 0.51
CA PHE A 61 1.32 -2.50 -0.06
C PHE A 61 2.29 -3.52 0.49
N GLN A 62 1.76 -4.69 0.77
CA GLN A 62 2.52 -5.86 1.17
C GLN A 62 1.94 -7.08 0.46
N THR A 63 2.78 -7.95 -0.10
CA THR A 63 2.31 -9.23 -0.63
C THR A 63 1.87 -10.14 0.51
N MET A 64 0.78 -10.87 0.30
CA MET A 64 0.28 -11.84 1.26
C MET A 64 1.19 -13.07 1.33
N GLY A 65 1.14 -13.75 2.46
CA GLY A 65 1.88 -14.99 2.70
C GLY A 65 3.03 -14.84 3.67
N PRO A 66 3.84 -15.88 3.83
CA PRO A 66 4.93 -15.87 4.79
C PRO A 66 6.07 -14.96 4.34
N HIS A 67 6.59 -14.17 5.28
CA HIS A 67 7.78 -13.34 5.12
C HIS A 67 8.89 -13.85 6.03
N ASP A 68 9.26 -15.12 5.84
CA ASP A 68 10.13 -15.88 6.77
C ASP A 68 11.53 -15.27 6.92
N TYR A 69 11.99 -14.54 5.91
CA TYR A 69 13.33 -13.94 5.90
C TYR A 69 13.33 -12.47 6.34
N TYR A 70 12.17 -11.91 6.68
CA TYR A 70 12.03 -10.51 7.08
C TYR A 70 13.01 -10.12 8.20
N HIS A 71 13.80 -9.10 7.95
CA HIS A 71 14.84 -8.59 8.85
C HIS A 71 15.91 -9.62 9.24
N THR A 72 16.19 -10.59 8.38
CA THR A 72 17.27 -11.56 8.58
C THR A 72 18.35 -11.42 7.51
N PRO A 73 19.57 -11.95 7.74
CA PRO A 73 20.63 -12.00 6.73
C PRO A 73 20.29 -12.88 5.51
N ASP A 74 19.27 -13.73 5.63
CA ASP A 74 18.82 -14.63 4.56
C ASP A 74 17.79 -13.95 3.62
N ASP A 75 17.39 -12.70 3.91
CA ASP A 75 16.60 -11.85 3.02
C ASP A 75 17.49 -11.38 1.85
N THR A 76 17.53 -12.18 0.82
CA THR A 76 18.40 -12.00 -0.34
C THR A 76 17.58 -11.95 -1.63
N ILE A 77 18.22 -11.58 -2.74
CA ILE A 77 17.55 -11.53 -4.04
C ILE A 77 16.96 -12.88 -4.48
N ASP A 78 17.50 -13.98 -4.00
CA ASP A 78 17.04 -15.32 -4.35
C ASP A 78 15.68 -15.66 -3.72
N THR A 79 15.23 -14.87 -2.72
CA THR A 79 13.91 -15.01 -2.09
C THR A 79 12.82 -14.24 -2.81
N ILE A 80 13.17 -13.38 -3.77
CA ILE A 80 12.23 -12.57 -4.52
C ILE A 80 11.51 -13.41 -5.57
N ASP A 81 10.18 -13.35 -5.57
CA ASP A 81 9.34 -13.86 -6.64
C ASP A 81 9.10 -12.77 -7.69
N PRO A 82 9.70 -12.88 -8.90
CA PRO A 82 9.52 -11.88 -9.94
C PRO A 82 8.07 -11.70 -10.38
N TYR A 83 7.25 -12.74 -10.27
CA TYR A 83 5.83 -12.66 -10.61
C TYR A 83 5.09 -11.72 -9.65
N GLU A 84 5.25 -11.89 -8.36
CA GLU A 84 4.59 -11.01 -7.36
C GLU A 84 5.06 -9.56 -7.50
N LEU A 85 6.36 -9.37 -7.72
CA LEU A 85 6.91 -8.04 -7.93
C LEU A 85 6.34 -7.39 -9.20
N GLU A 86 6.23 -8.14 -10.30
CA GLU A 86 5.63 -7.66 -11.55
C GLU A 86 4.16 -7.31 -11.35
N GLN A 87 3.36 -8.18 -10.74
CA GLN A 87 1.93 -7.96 -10.51
C GLN A 87 1.69 -6.72 -9.66
N THR A 88 2.41 -6.62 -8.54
CA THR A 88 2.35 -5.44 -7.68
C THR A 88 2.71 -4.17 -8.44
N GLY A 89 3.81 -4.19 -9.18
CA GLY A 89 4.27 -3.04 -9.96
C GLY A 89 3.26 -2.58 -11.00
N ARG A 90 2.59 -3.50 -11.69
CA ARG A 90 1.55 -3.19 -12.69
C ARG A 90 0.35 -2.48 -12.05
N VAL A 91 -0.20 -3.02 -10.98
CA VAL A 91 -1.39 -2.45 -10.35
C VAL A 91 -1.07 -1.12 -9.66
N VAL A 92 0.04 -1.03 -8.94
CA VAL A 92 0.50 0.23 -8.33
C VAL A 92 0.78 1.29 -9.38
N GLY A 93 1.46 0.92 -10.46
CA GLY A 93 1.76 1.84 -11.57
C GLY A 93 0.50 2.34 -12.27
N ALA A 94 -0.47 1.47 -12.54
CA ALA A 94 -1.75 1.85 -13.13
C ALA A 94 -2.54 2.78 -12.19
N THR A 95 -2.57 2.50 -10.90
CA THR A 95 -3.24 3.36 -9.91
C THR A 95 -2.59 4.75 -9.85
N ALA A 96 -1.27 4.80 -9.82
CA ALA A 96 -0.54 6.07 -9.82
C ALA A 96 -0.80 6.87 -11.11
N TYR A 97 -0.89 6.19 -12.25
CA TYR A 97 -1.22 6.82 -13.53
C TYR A 97 -2.64 7.41 -13.53
N GLU A 98 -3.63 6.64 -13.11
CA GLU A 98 -5.02 7.12 -13.03
C GLU A 98 -5.14 8.33 -12.09
N LEU A 99 -4.53 8.28 -10.91
CA LEU A 99 -4.52 9.40 -9.98
C LEU A 99 -3.84 10.65 -10.57
N ALA A 100 -2.77 10.47 -11.32
CA ALA A 100 -2.05 11.58 -11.93
C ALA A 100 -2.82 12.23 -13.10
N MET A 101 -3.69 11.46 -13.76
CA MET A 101 -4.48 11.90 -14.91
C MET A 101 -5.87 12.40 -14.53
N ASP A 102 -6.35 12.10 -13.33
CA ASP A 102 -7.66 12.55 -12.85
C ASP A 102 -7.59 13.95 -12.23
N GLU A 103 -7.87 14.95 -13.05
CA GLU A 103 -7.94 16.36 -12.61
C GLU A 103 -9.08 16.63 -11.62
N THR A 104 -9.99 15.67 -11.42
CA THR A 104 -11.16 15.81 -10.54
C THR A 104 -10.97 15.10 -9.20
N PHE A 105 -9.87 14.36 -9.04
CA PHE A 105 -9.59 13.64 -7.80
C PHE A 105 -9.33 14.63 -6.67
N GLU A 106 -10.34 14.80 -5.82
CA GLU A 106 -10.22 15.64 -4.63
C GLU A 106 -9.85 14.78 -3.42
N VAL A 107 -8.73 15.13 -2.80
CA VAL A 107 -8.34 14.58 -1.51
C VAL A 107 -9.21 15.19 -0.43
N THR A 108 -10.31 14.55 -0.06
CA THR A 108 -11.08 14.92 1.12
C THR A 108 -10.28 14.53 2.36
N ARG A 109 -9.68 15.52 3.01
CA ARG A 109 -9.03 15.30 4.31
C ARG A 109 -10.09 14.81 5.28
N PRO A 110 -9.89 13.68 5.98
CA PRO A 110 -10.82 13.24 7.01
C PRO A 110 -10.99 14.35 8.04
N THR A 111 -12.22 14.83 8.20
CA THR A 111 -12.57 15.78 9.27
C THR A 111 -12.41 15.06 10.60
N GLY A 112 -11.38 15.42 11.35
CA GLY A 112 -11.12 14.84 12.68
C GLY A 112 -9.66 14.51 12.97
N PHE A 113 -8.76 14.72 12.02
CA PHE A 113 -7.32 14.58 12.28
C PHE A 113 -6.84 15.72 13.18
N ILE A 114 -6.67 15.43 14.46
CA ILE A 114 -5.98 16.32 15.39
C ILE A 114 -4.48 16.11 15.16
N TYR A 115 -3.81 17.14 14.63
CA TYR A 115 -2.35 17.21 14.65
C TYR A 115 -1.88 17.11 16.10
N ARG A 116 -1.41 15.96 16.52
CA ARG A 116 -0.54 15.89 17.68
C ARG A 116 0.85 16.31 17.20
N HIS A 117 1.19 17.57 17.43
CA HIS A 117 2.57 18.00 17.31
C HIS A 117 3.43 17.11 18.23
N ALA A 118 4.45 16.48 17.65
CA ALA A 118 5.42 15.66 18.40
C ALA A 118 6.36 16.51 19.28
N HIS A 119 5.93 17.71 19.71
CA HIS A 119 6.73 18.69 20.44
C HIS A 119 6.07 19.21 21.71
N ASP A 120 5.22 18.43 22.37
CA ASP A 120 4.91 18.70 23.76
C ASP A 120 5.65 17.69 24.65
N LYS A 121 6.96 17.90 24.75
CA LYS A 121 7.77 17.45 25.88
C LYS A 121 8.17 18.69 26.64
N ASP A 122 7.39 19.06 27.62
CA ASP A 122 7.80 19.75 28.83
C ASP A 122 7.79 18.75 29.99
#